data_3fbce8011e07d178265839c7abd454d7
#
_entry.id   3fbce8011e07d178265839c7abd454d7
#
_cell.length_a   1.000
_cell.length_b   1.000
_cell.length_c   1.000
_cell.angle_alpha   90.00
_cell.angle_beta   90.00
_cell.angle_gamma   90.00
#
_symmetry.space_group_name_H-M   'P 1'
#
loop_
_entity.id
_entity.type
_entity.pdbx_description
1 polymer ?
#
loop_
_entity_poly.entity_id
_entity_poly.type
_entity_poly.pdbx_seq_one_letter_code
_entity_poly.pdbx_strand_id
1 'polypeptide(L)'
;MGRFVNPDNSAFQVALNSPIYVDKTGLLEYTNSVLNTTEAYICNCRPRRFGKSYAANMLAAYYSKGCNSEEMFSGLDISRESDFRTHLNKHDVIHLDIQWFLANCDEVDNVVAFITKSVQDELREIYPGVLPEEEISLSECLSRIKNDVGQKFIVIIDEWDVLIRDEALNQKVQDEYIGFLRGLFKGSEPTKYIQLAYLTGILPIKKEKTQSALNNFDEFTMLSPGRLAPCIGFTEEEVQGLAKAYSLDFNKIKRWYDGYLLKEYSVYNPRAVVSVMLSGE
;
A
#
# COMPACT_ATOMS: atom_id res chain seq x y z
N MET A 1 -0.69 13.05 -15.01
CA MET A 1 -0.64 11.70 -14.41
C MET A 1 0.72 11.12 -14.68
N GLY A 2 1.43 10.76 -13.65
CA GLY A 2 2.67 10.03 -13.74
C GLY A 2 2.46 8.54 -13.53
N ARG A 3 3.53 7.78 -13.62
CA ARG A 3 3.55 6.34 -13.29
C ARG A 3 3.62 6.12 -11.79
N PHE A 4 4.42 6.94 -11.11
CA PHE A 4 4.69 6.84 -9.68
C PHE A 4 4.03 7.97 -8.89
N VAL A 5 3.89 9.15 -9.50
CA VAL A 5 3.25 10.32 -8.89
C VAL A 5 1.89 10.56 -9.53
N ASN A 6 0.87 10.55 -8.70
CA ASN A 6 -0.53 10.61 -9.12
C ASN A 6 -0.85 9.55 -10.21
N PRO A 7 -0.60 8.25 -9.92
CA PRO A 7 -0.88 7.17 -10.86
C PRO A 7 -2.36 7.09 -11.22
N ASP A 8 -2.66 6.41 -12.33
CA ASP A 8 -4.02 6.12 -12.73
C ASP A 8 -4.66 5.01 -11.87
N ASN A 9 -5.93 4.71 -12.14
CA ASN A 9 -6.73 3.73 -11.41
C ASN A 9 -6.84 2.36 -12.12
N SER A 10 -6.12 2.16 -13.20
CA SER A 10 -6.23 0.95 -14.05
C SER A 10 -5.92 -0.35 -13.30
N ALA A 11 -4.93 -0.33 -12.40
CA ALA A 11 -4.57 -1.50 -11.61
C ALA A 11 -5.70 -1.93 -10.66
N PHE A 12 -6.45 -0.99 -10.09
CA PHE A 12 -7.61 -1.31 -9.26
C PHE A 12 -8.81 -1.72 -10.12
N GLN A 13 -8.98 -1.15 -11.31
CA GLN A 13 -10.01 -1.60 -12.27
C GLN A 13 -9.85 -3.08 -12.63
N VAL A 14 -8.62 -3.55 -12.80
CA VAL A 14 -8.34 -4.99 -13.05
C VAL A 14 -8.83 -5.86 -11.90
N ALA A 15 -8.68 -5.40 -10.65
CA ALA A 15 -9.19 -6.11 -9.48
C ALA A 15 -10.73 -6.17 -9.48
N LEU A 16 -11.40 -5.07 -9.78
CA LEU A 16 -12.87 -4.99 -9.86
C LEU A 16 -13.45 -5.86 -10.98
N ASN A 17 -12.73 -6.01 -12.09
CA ASN A 17 -13.13 -6.83 -13.22
C ASN A 17 -12.93 -8.34 -12.97
N SER A 18 -12.33 -8.73 -11.84
CA SER A 18 -12.10 -10.14 -11.50
C SER A 18 -13.44 -10.86 -11.25
N PRO A 19 -13.57 -12.15 -11.61
CA PRO A 19 -14.80 -12.92 -11.40
C PRO A 19 -15.26 -12.93 -9.94
N ILE A 20 -14.31 -12.83 -9.02
CA ILE A 20 -14.56 -12.70 -7.58
C ILE A 20 -13.80 -11.48 -7.09
N TYR A 21 -14.54 -10.48 -6.67
CA TYR A 21 -14.05 -9.33 -5.93
C TYR A 21 -14.76 -9.28 -4.57
N VAL A 22 -14.02 -9.06 -3.52
CA VAL A 22 -14.54 -8.86 -2.16
C VAL A 22 -14.18 -7.45 -1.74
N ASP A 23 -15.17 -6.68 -1.31
CA ASP A 23 -15.00 -5.29 -0.89
C ASP A 23 -14.11 -5.21 0.36
N LYS A 24 -13.04 -4.44 0.25
CA LYS A 24 -12.07 -4.17 1.32
C LYS A 24 -11.91 -2.67 1.57
N THR A 25 -12.88 -1.88 1.11
CA THR A 25 -12.84 -0.43 1.27
C THR A 25 -12.97 0.07 2.71
N GLY A 26 -13.28 -0.81 3.68
CA GLY A 26 -13.08 -0.51 5.11
C GLY A 26 -11.65 -0.11 5.48
N LEU A 27 -10.65 -0.47 4.65
CA LEU A 27 -9.30 0.07 4.79
C LEU A 27 -9.27 1.58 4.53
N LEU A 28 -10.06 2.08 3.58
CA LEU A 28 -10.15 3.51 3.26
C LEU A 28 -10.81 4.30 4.39
N GLU A 29 -11.84 3.76 5.03
CA GLU A 29 -12.45 4.36 6.22
C GLU A 29 -11.39 4.59 7.31
N TYR A 30 -10.58 3.55 7.59
CA TYR A 30 -9.50 3.68 8.56
C TYR A 30 -8.44 4.71 8.13
N THR A 31 -7.96 4.64 6.88
CA THR A 31 -6.92 5.55 6.40
C THR A 31 -7.40 6.99 6.31
N ASN A 32 -8.67 7.25 5.94
CA ASN A 32 -9.27 8.58 6.00
C ASN A 32 -9.24 9.15 7.43
N SER A 33 -9.61 8.32 8.41
CA SER A 33 -9.69 8.75 9.82
C SER A 33 -8.36 9.14 10.44
N VAL A 34 -7.24 8.67 9.89
CA VAL A 34 -5.89 8.92 10.44
C VAL A 34 -5.05 9.90 9.61
N LEU A 35 -5.59 10.43 8.49
CA LEU A 35 -4.88 11.44 7.69
C LEU A 35 -4.42 12.62 8.55
N ASN A 36 -3.15 13.00 8.42
CA ASN A 36 -2.53 14.10 9.19
C ASN A 36 -2.52 13.89 10.71
N THR A 37 -2.60 12.65 11.20
CA THR A 37 -2.48 12.32 12.63
C THR A 37 -1.18 11.58 12.94
N THR A 38 -0.95 11.26 14.20
CA THR A 38 0.20 10.45 14.64
C THR A 38 0.10 8.99 14.16
N GLU A 39 -1.11 8.50 13.88
CA GLU A 39 -1.41 7.15 13.38
C GLU A 39 -1.38 7.05 11.85
N ALA A 40 -0.98 8.12 11.14
CA ALA A 40 -0.94 8.17 9.68
C ALA A 40 0.17 7.31 9.04
N TYR A 41 1.06 6.74 9.83
CA TYR A 41 2.17 5.91 9.35
C TYR A 41 1.85 4.43 9.60
N ILE A 42 1.44 3.72 8.56
CA ILE A 42 0.88 2.37 8.62
C ILE A 42 1.80 1.39 7.91
N CYS A 43 2.18 0.30 8.59
CA CYS A 43 2.83 -0.84 7.96
C CYS A 43 1.96 -2.09 8.09
N ASN A 44 1.42 -2.58 6.98
CA ASN A 44 0.55 -3.75 6.95
C ASN A 44 1.28 -4.97 6.39
N CYS A 45 1.65 -5.90 7.28
CA CYS A 45 2.41 -7.10 6.94
C CYS A 45 1.48 -8.31 6.88
N ARG A 46 1.44 -8.95 5.70
CA ARG A 46 0.69 -10.19 5.46
C ARG A 46 1.50 -11.16 4.61
N PRO A 47 1.27 -12.47 4.72
CA PRO A 47 1.86 -13.45 3.83
C PRO A 47 1.59 -13.17 2.35
N ARG A 48 2.31 -13.85 1.48
CA ARG A 48 2.06 -13.78 0.03
C ARG A 48 0.63 -14.19 -0.30
N ARG A 49 0.06 -13.56 -1.34
CA ARG A 49 -1.29 -13.86 -1.88
C ARG A 49 -2.47 -13.48 -0.98
N PHE A 50 -2.24 -12.59 0.01
CA PHE A 50 -3.29 -12.05 0.89
C PHE A 50 -3.98 -10.80 0.33
N GLY A 51 -3.61 -10.31 -0.84
CA GLY A 51 -4.24 -9.13 -1.44
C GLY A 51 -3.58 -7.79 -1.09
N LYS A 52 -2.32 -7.79 -0.63
CA LYS A 52 -1.58 -6.57 -0.27
C LYS A 52 -1.52 -5.55 -1.41
N SER A 53 -1.08 -5.99 -2.60
CA SER A 53 -0.98 -5.11 -3.77
C SER A 53 -2.35 -4.61 -4.25
N TYR A 54 -3.42 -5.40 -4.08
CA TYR A 54 -4.79 -4.92 -4.34
C TYR A 54 -5.17 -3.78 -3.40
N ALA A 55 -4.80 -3.86 -2.12
CA ALA A 55 -5.02 -2.79 -1.16
C ALA A 55 -4.21 -1.53 -1.52
N ALA A 56 -2.93 -1.67 -1.90
CA ALA A 56 -2.10 -0.55 -2.35
C ALA A 56 -2.68 0.13 -3.60
N ASN A 57 -3.11 -0.65 -4.60
CA ASN A 57 -3.75 -0.16 -5.81
C ASN A 57 -5.10 0.52 -5.53
N MET A 58 -5.88 -0.01 -4.60
CA MET A 58 -7.15 0.59 -4.16
C MET A 58 -6.92 1.96 -3.51
N LEU A 59 -5.94 2.06 -2.60
CA LEU A 59 -5.56 3.33 -1.98
C LEU A 59 -5.10 4.35 -3.04
N ALA A 60 -4.25 3.94 -3.98
CA ALA A 60 -3.79 4.79 -5.07
C ALA A 60 -4.96 5.28 -5.93
N ALA A 61 -5.86 4.39 -6.36
CA ALA A 61 -7.04 4.73 -7.16
C ALA A 61 -7.99 5.67 -6.43
N TYR A 62 -8.14 5.51 -5.11
CA TYR A 62 -9.03 6.35 -4.32
C TYR A 62 -8.47 7.75 -4.09
N TYR A 63 -7.22 7.84 -3.67
CA TYR A 63 -6.63 9.12 -3.26
C TYR A 63 -6.09 9.96 -4.41
N SER A 64 -5.53 9.34 -5.46
CA SER A 64 -4.81 10.04 -6.51
C SER A 64 -5.65 11.07 -7.25
N LYS A 65 -5.23 12.33 -7.21
CA LYS A 65 -5.84 13.40 -7.99
C LYS A 65 -5.61 13.27 -9.50
N GLY A 66 -4.78 12.31 -9.92
CA GLY A 66 -4.62 11.91 -11.32
C GLY A 66 -5.76 11.03 -11.84
N CYS A 67 -6.73 10.63 -11.00
CA CYS A 67 -7.81 9.72 -11.33
C CYS A 67 -9.17 10.40 -11.40
N ASN A 68 -10.11 9.72 -12.06
CA ASN A 68 -11.54 9.89 -11.89
C ASN A 68 -12.12 8.50 -11.55
N SER A 69 -12.31 8.24 -10.25
CA SER A 69 -12.63 6.90 -9.76
C SER A 69 -14.03 6.82 -9.11
N GLU A 70 -14.88 7.85 -9.22
CA GLU A 70 -16.18 7.89 -8.54
C GLU A 70 -17.04 6.67 -8.90
N GLU A 71 -17.10 6.28 -10.18
CA GLU A 71 -17.88 5.11 -10.62
C GLU A 71 -17.33 3.79 -10.02
N MET A 72 -16.00 3.66 -9.90
CA MET A 72 -15.36 2.46 -9.32
C MET A 72 -15.77 2.22 -7.87
N PHE A 73 -15.91 3.28 -7.10
CA PHE A 73 -16.20 3.20 -5.67
C PHE A 73 -17.68 3.36 -5.32
N SER A 74 -18.53 3.80 -6.24
CA SER A 74 -19.94 4.16 -5.99
C SER A 74 -20.79 3.01 -5.43
N GLY A 75 -20.43 1.76 -5.72
CA GLY A 75 -21.11 0.55 -5.24
C GLY A 75 -20.44 -0.10 -4.02
N LEU A 76 -19.31 0.43 -3.55
CA LEU A 76 -18.52 -0.13 -2.46
C LEU A 76 -18.88 0.54 -1.12
N ASP A 77 -18.54 -0.11 -0.01
CA ASP A 77 -18.94 0.34 1.32
C ASP A 77 -18.44 1.75 1.65
N ILE A 78 -17.24 2.12 1.24
CA ILE A 78 -16.67 3.47 1.42
C ILE A 78 -17.57 4.58 0.85
N SER A 79 -18.37 4.30 -0.18
CA SER A 79 -19.24 5.29 -0.80
C SER A 79 -20.36 5.78 0.13
N ARG A 80 -20.62 5.06 1.21
CA ARG A 80 -21.61 5.38 2.24
C ARG A 80 -21.06 6.31 3.32
N GLU A 81 -19.72 6.42 3.40
CA GLU A 81 -19.06 7.26 4.39
C GLU A 81 -19.22 8.76 4.05
N SER A 82 -19.43 9.58 5.07
CA SER A 82 -19.70 11.02 4.93
C SER A 82 -18.51 11.78 4.34
N ASP A 83 -17.28 11.28 4.51
CA ASP A 83 -16.04 11.88 4.03
C ASP A 83 -15.57 11.31 2.67
N PHE A 84 -16.32 10.37 2.09
CA PHE A 84 -15.98 9.73 0.82
C PHE A 84 -15.50 10.72 -0.25
N ARG A 85 -16.33 11.73 -0.56
CA ARG A 85 -16.01 12.72 -1.60
C ARG A 85 -14.99 13.76 -1.16
N THR A 86 -14.73 13.87 0.14
CA THR A 86 -13.70 14.77 0.68
C THR A 86 -12.31 14.30 0.27
N HIS A 87 -12.10 12.99 0.18
CA HIS A 87 -10.80 12.40 -0.08
C HIS A 87 -10.67 11.79 -1.47
N LEU A 88 -11.79 11.39 -2.11
CA LEU A 88 -11.78 10.76 -3.43
C LEU A 88 -11.13 11.65 -4.48
N ASN A 89 -9.98 11.19 -5.01
CA ASN A 89 -9.19 11.85 -6.06
C ASN A 89 -8.78 13.30 -5.71
N LYS A 90 -8.43 13.55 -4.45
CA LYS A 90 -8.08 14.90 -3.95
C LYS A 90 -6.62 15.05 -3.50
N HIS A 91 -5.86 13.97 -3.46
CA HIS A 91 -4.53 13.98 -2.86
C HIS A 91 -3.42 13.76 -3.88
N ASP A 92 -2.24 14.32 -3.61
CA ASP A 92 -1.02 13.92 -4.27
C ASP A 92 -0.55 12.59 -3.71
N VAL A 93 -0.44 11.61 -4.59
CA VAL A 93 -0.07 10.24 -4.24
C VAL A 93 1.27 9.89 -4.88
N ILE A 94 2.18 9.31 -4.10
CA ILE A 94 3.35 8.62 -4.59
C ILE A 94 3.14 7.13 -4.33
N HIS A 95 3.14 6.31 -5.38
CA HIS A 95 2.95 4.86 -5.29
C HIS A 95 4.16 4.14 -5.89
N LEU A 96 4.88 3.41 -5.04
CA LEU A 96 6.10 2.69 -5.39
C LEU A 96 5.89 1.19 -5.18
N ASP A 97 6.11 0.41 -6.23
CA ASP A 97 6.30 -1.04 -6.15
C ASP A 97 7.80 -1.33 -6.17
N ILE A 98 8.36 -1.67 -5.01
CA ILE A 98 9.81 -1.89 -4.89
C ILE A 98 10.26 -3.13 -5.66
N GLN A 99 9.41 -4.14 -5.80
CA GLN A 99 9.71 -5.32 -6.62
C GLN A 99 9.86 -4.94 -8.10
N TRP A 100 9.03 -4.00 -8.59
CA TRP A 100 9.16 -3.50 -9.96
C TRP A 100 10.48 -2.75 -10.16
N PHE A 101 10.85 -1.87 -9.22
CA PHE A 101 12.14 -1.14 -9.30
C PHE A 101 13.33 -2.09 -9.29
N LEU A 102 13.35 -3.10 -8.41
CA LEU A 102 14.39 -4.12 -8.37
C LEU A 102 14.50 -4.87 -9.70
N ALA A 103 13.37 -5.24 -10.30
CA ALA A 103 13.34 -6.02 -11.55
C ALA A 103 13.74 -5.21 -12.80
N ASN A 104 13.66 -3.88 -12.76
CA ASN A 104 13.91 -2.99 -13.90
C ASN A 104 15.14 -2.09 -13.71
N CYS A 105 15.90 -2.27 -12.63
CA CYS A 105 17.15 -1.57 -12.42
C CYS A 105 18.28 -2.29 -13.15
N ASP A 106 19.06 -1.57 -13.96
CA ASP A 106 20.18 -2.14 -14.71
C ASP A 106 21.27 -2.68 -13.76
N GLU A 107 21.55 -1.95 -12.69
CA GLU A 107 22.48 -2.31 -11.63
C GLU A 107 21.78 -2.19 -10.27
N VAL A 108 21.69 -3.31 -9.56
CA VAL A 108 20.98 -3.36 -8.27
C VAL A 108 21.55 -2.39 -7.23
N ASP A 109 22.85 -2.12 -7.29
CA ASP A 109 23.51 -1.14 -6.42
C ASP A 109 22.96 0.28 -6.61
N ASN A 110 22.30 0.56 -7.73
CA ASN A 110 21.73 1.88 -8.06
C ASN A 110 20.20 1.95 -7.84
N VAL A 111 19.57 0.94 -7.23
CA VAL A 111 18.11 0.87 -7.12
C VAL A 111 17.51 2.07 -6.38
N VAL A 112 18.16 2.56 -5.33
CA VAL A 112 17.69 3.73 -4.57
C VAL A 112 17.80 5.02 -5.40
N ALA A 113 18.88 5.18 -6.15
CA ALA A 113 19.04 6.29 -7.08
C ALA A 113 18.00 6.23 -8.19
N PHE A 114 17.71 5.04 -8.73
CA PHE A 114 16.69 4.83 -9.74
C PHE A 114 15.28 5.20 -9.22
N ILE A 115 14.92 4.78 -7.99
CA ILE A 115 13.66 5.19 -7.35
C ILE A 115 13.59 6.71 -7.22
N THR A 116 14.62 7.32 -6.64
CA THR A 116 14.68 8.76 -6.37
C THR A 116 14.56 9.57 -7.66
N LYS A 117 15.35 9.22 -8.66
CA LYS A 117 15.35 9.90 -9.95
C LYS A 117 13.99 9.79 -10.65
N SER A 118 13.42 8.58 -10.72
CA SER A 118 12.14 8.36 -11.39
C SER A 118 11.01 9.20 -10.79
N VAL A 119 10.94 9.26 -9.47
CA VAL A 119 9.92 10.08 -8.77
C VAL A 119 10.21 11.56 -8.93
N GLN A 120 11.47 11.96 -8.85
CA GLN A 120 11.85 13.37 -8.97
C GLN A 120 11.56 13.93 -10.37
N ASP A 121 11.80 13.14 -11.42
CA ASP A 121 11.49 13.53 -12.80
C ASP A 121 9.98 13.78 -12.97
N GLU A 122 9.13 12.91 -12.47
CA GLU A 122 7.67 13.11 -12.50
C GLU A 122 7.21 14.30 -11.62
N LEU A 123 7.83 14.49 -10.46
CA LEU A 123 7.55 15.66 -9.61
C LEU A 123 7.94 16.99 -10.30
N ARG A 124 9.02 17.03 -11.09
CA ARG A 124 9.39 18.21 -11.89
C ARG A 124 8.35 18.53 -12.95
N GLU A 125 7.78 17.52 -13.60
CA GLU A 125 6.71 17.71 -14.59
C GLU A 125 5.43 18.26 -13.95
N ILE A 126 5.08 17.78 -12.75
CA ILE A 126 3.86 18.18 -12.04
C ILE A 126 4.02 19.55 -11.37
N TYR A 127 5.24 19.86 -10.87
CA TYR A 127 5.57 21.09 -10.14
C TYR A 127 6.72 21.84 -10.83
N PRO A 128 6.50 22.39 -12.03
CA PRO A 128 7.56 23.04 -12.80
C PRO A 128 8.11 24.24 -12.07
N GLY A 129 9.45 24.35 -12.05
CA GLY A 129 10.16 25.46 -11.42
C GLY A 129 10.35 25.37 -9.90
N VAL A 130 9.81 24.35 -9.24
CA VAL A 130 9.94 24.17 -7.78
C VAL A 130 11.19 23.36 -7.41
N LEU A 131 11.50 22.35 -8.20
CA LEU A 131 12.65 21.46 -7.95
C LEU A 131 13.86 21.85 -8.82
N PRO A 132 15.09 21.69 -8.30
CA PRO A 132 16.30 21.95 -9.07
C PRO A 132 16.52 20.88 -10.15
N GLU A 133 17.42 21.16 -11.09
CA GLU A 133 17.82 20.23 -12.15
C GLU A 133 18.65 19.06 -11.58
N GLU A 134 19.50 19.35 -10.58
CA GLU A 134 20.29 18.33 -9.91
C GLU A 134 19.43 17.33 -9.11
N GLU A 135 19.95 16.12 -8.92
CA GLU A 135 19.33 15.13 -8.07
C GLU A 135 19.48 15.51 -6.60
N ILE A 136 18.36 15.50 -5.88
CA ILE A 136 18.27 15.69 -4.44
C ILE A 136 17.51 14.52 -3.81
N SER A 137 17.53 14.40 -2.50
CA SER A 137 16.76 13.35 -1.83
C SER A 137 15.25 13.53 -2.05
N LEU A 138 14.49 12.42 -2.05
CA LEU A 138 13.04 12.47 -2.19
C LEU A 138 12.40 13.30 -1.06
N SER A 139 12.91 13.18 0.17
CA SER A 139 12.45 13.99 1.31
C SER A 139 12.63 15.49 1.08
N GLU A 140 13.76 15.89 0.47
CA GLU A 140 13.99 17.29 0.11
C GLU A 140 13.05 17.77 -1.00
N CYS A 141 12.76 16.91 -2.00
CA CYS A 141 11.75 17.23 -3.03
C CYS A 141 10.39 17.54 -2.41
N LEU A 142 9.90 16.64 -1.54
CA LEU A 142 8.60 16.79 -0.90
C LEU A 142 8.55 18.03 0.01
N SER A 143 9.64 18.29 0.74
CA SER A 143 9.75 19.45 1.61
C SER A 143 9.69 20.76 0.80
N ARG A 144 10.39 20.86 -0.33
CA ARG A 144 10.36 22.04 -1.22
C ARG A 144 8.98 22.27 -1.80
N ILE A 145 8.34 21.22 -2.34
CA ILE A 145 6.98 21.33 -2.88
C ILE A 145 5.99 21.76 -1.79
N LYS A 146 6.11 21.20 -0.58
CA LYS A 146 5.27 21.61 0.55
C LYS A 146 5.46 23.09 0.91
N ASN A 147 6.71 23.57 0.90
CA ASN A 147 7.00 24.96 1.25
C ASN A 147 6.55 25.95 0.17
N ASP A 148 6.64 25.57 -1.10
CA ASP A 148 6.30 26.42 -2.24
C ASP A 148 4.80 26.45 -2.55
N VAL A 149 4.17 25.26 -2.66
CA VAL A 149 2.76 25.15 -3.08
C VAL A 149 1.81 24.63 -1.99
N GLY A 150 2.31 24.34 -0.80
CA GLY A 150 1.49 23.92 0.32
C GLY A 150 0.99 22.46 0.28
N GLN A 151 1.37 21.68 -0.73
CA GLN A 151 0.87 20.31 -0.91
C GLN A 151 1.53 19.32 0.04
N LYS A 152 0.74 18.36 0.54
CA LYS A 152 1.19 17.19 1.27
C LYS A 152 0.91 15.93 0.47
N PHE A 153 1.69 14.90 0.72
CA PHE A 153 1.67 13.67 -0.05
C PHE A 153 1.11 12.49 0.75
N ILE A 154 0.46 11.58 0.05
CA ILE A 154 0.21 10.21 0.49
C ILE A 154 1.28 9.34 -0.17
N VAL A 155 2.05 8.63 0.64
CA VAL A 155 3.13 7.75 0.16
C VAL A 155 2.72 6.30 0.38
N ILE A 156 2.61 5.53 -0.71
CA ILE A 156 2.27 4.12 -0.70
C ILE A 156 3.46 3.34 -1.23
N ILE A 157 3.97 2.38 -0.45
CA ILE A 157 5.08 1.51 -0.87
C ILE A 157 4.62 0.06 -0.77
N ASP A 158 4.47 -0.59 -1.92
CA ASP A 158 4.19 -2.02 -1.99
C ASP A 158 5.49 -2.82 -2.02
N GLU A 159 5.49 -4.01 -1.37
CA GLU A 159 6.64 -4.89 -1.20
C GLU A 159 7.87 -4.16 -0.60
N TRP A 160 7.63 -3.27 0.41
CA TRP A 160 8.66 -2.42 1.02
C TRP A 160 9.90 -3.19 1.50
N ASP A 161 9.73 -4.45 1.85
CA ASP A 161 10.74 -5.31 2.45
C ASP A 161 11.53 -6.16 1.44
N VAL A 162 11.25 -6.06 0.15
CA VAL A 162 11.86 -6.96 -0.85
C VAL A 162 13.38 -6.84 -0.88
N LEU A 163 13.93 -5.62 -0.82
CA LEU A 163 15.38 -5.38 -0.81
C LEU A 163 16.06 -5.86 0.49
N ILE A 164 15.29 -5.97 1.57
CA ILE A 164 15.82 -6.39 2.89
C ILE A 164 15.80 -7.91 3.02
N ARG A 165 14.78 -8.57 2.48
CA ARG A 165 14.59 -10.02 2.57
C ARG A 165 15.28 -10.82 1.46
N ASP A 166 15.80 -10.18 0.44
CA ASP A 166 16.50 -10.83 -0.64
C ASP A 166 17.96 -11.10 -0.22
N GLU A 167 18.23 -12.36 0.14
CA GLU A 167 19.55 -12.83 0.59
C GLU A 167 20.64 -12.75 -0.50
N ALA A 168 20.25 -12.60 -1.77
CA ALA A 168 21.19 -12.43 -2.87
C ALA A 168 21.78 -11.02 -2.92
N LEU A 169 21.14 -10.03 -2.25
CA LEU A 169 21.60 -8.66 -2.23
C LEU A 169 22.71 -8.45 -1.19
N ASN A 170 23.70 -7.63 -1.57
CA ASN A 170 24.76 -7.27 -0.64
C ASN A 170 24.27 -6.31 0.46
N GLN A 171 24.99 -6.30 1.58
CA GLN A 171 24.63 -5.49 2.74
C GLN A 171 24.61 -3.98 2.44
N LYS A 172 25.43 -3.51 1.48
CA LYS A 172 25.51 -2.10 1.11
C LYS A 172 24.18 -1.62 0.52
N VAL A 173 23.59 -2.37 -0.40
CA VAL A 173 22.27 -2.06 -1.01
C VAL A 173 21.17 -2.00 0.05
N GLN A 174 21.17 -2.97 0.97
CA GLN A 174 20.22 -3.01 2.07
C GLN A 174 20.37 -1.79 2.99
N ASP A 175 21.59 -1.45 3.37
CA ASP A 175 21.86 -0.30 4.25
C ASP A 175 21.50 1.03 3.58
N GLU A 176 21.75 1.16 2.27
CA GLU A 176 21.36 2.33 1.48
C GLU A 176 19.84 2.48 1.40
N TYR A 177 19.12 1.39 1.15
CA TYR A 177 17.66 1.40 1.12
C TYR A 177 17.06 1.71 2.51
N ILE A 178 17.60 1.14 3.57
CA ILE A 178 17.21 1.49 4.95
C ILE A 178 17.48 2.98 5.22
N GLY A 179 18.59 3.50 4.72
CA GLY A 179 18.93 4.93 4.77
C GLY A 179 17.90 5.80 4.05
N PHE A 180 17.48 5.37 2.86
CA PHE A 180 16.41 6.02 2.08
C PHE A 180 15.08 6.06 2.85
N LEU A 181 14.62 4.93 3.37
CA LEU A 181 13.39 4.87 4.17
C LEU A 181 13.48 5.73 5.43
N ARG A 182 14.63 5.73 6.10
CA ARG A 182 14.88 6.58 7.26
C ARG A 182 14.79 8.06 6.91
N GLY A 183 15.43 8.48 5.82
CA GLY A 183 15.40 9.85 5.34
C GLY A 183 14.00 10.32 4.96
N LEU A 184 13.19 9.42 4.39
CA LEU A 184 11.85 9.73 3.94
C LEU A 184 10.83 9.83 5.10
N PHE A 185 10.95 8.99 6.14
CA PHE A 185 9.88 8.83 7.12
C PHE A 185 10.25 9.20 8.56
N LYS A 186 11.55 9.24 8.94
CA LYS A 186 11.92 9.38 10.35
C LYS A 186 12.03 10.85 10.78
N GLY A 187 11.52 11.13 11.97
CA GLY A 187 11.62 12.45 12.61
C GLY A 187 10.35 13.27 12.46
N SER A 188 10.42 14.55 12.84
CA SER A 188 9.30 15.47 12.78
C SER A 188 9.11 16.12 11.41
N GLU A 189 10.19 16.25 10.61
CA GLU A 189 10.12 16.90 9.29
C GLU A 189 9.16 16.19 8.32
N PRO A 190 9.18 14.85 8.18
CA PRO A 190 8.25 14.15 7.29
C PRO A 190 6.77 14.44 7.55
N THR A 191 6.37 14.70 8.78
CA THR A 191 4.96 15.01 9.11
C THR A 191 4.48 16.33 8.49
N LYS A 192 5.39 17.19 8.07
CA LYS A 192 5.06 18.47 7.42
C LYS A 192 4.61 18.28 5.98
N TYR A 193 5.16 17.27 5.28
CA TYR A 193 4.90 17.03 3.86
C TYR A 193 4.27 15.66 3.54
N ILE A 194 4.25 14.71 4.49
CA ILE A 194 3.51 13.44 4.38
C ILE A 194 2.27 13.50 5.28
N GLN A 195 1.10 13.25 4.70
CA GLN A 195 -0.17 13.18 5.42
C GLN A 195 -0.64 11.75 5.68
N LEU A 196 -0.12 10.77 4.92
CA LEU A 196 -0.32 9.33 5.11
C LEU A 196 0.87 8.59 4.51
N ALA A 197 1.38 7.60 5.22
CA ALA A 197 2.34 6.63 4.70
C ALA A 197 1.76 5.23 4.88
N TYR A 198 1.65 4.46 3.79
CA TYR A 198 1.16 3.09 3.82
C TYR A 198 2.21 2.16 3.20
N LEU A 199 2.82 1.33 4.04
CA LEU A 199 3.76 0.30 3.61
C LEU A 199 3.06 -1.06 3.62
N THR A 200 3.30 -1.87 2.60
CA THR A 200 2.84 -3.25 2.59
C THR A 200 3.97 -4.21 2.21
N GLY A 201 4.07 -5.32 2.93
CA GLY A 201 5.15 -6.30 2.78
C GLY A 201 4.86 -7.61 3.51
N ILE A 202 5.88 -8.44 3.64
CA ILE A 202 5.82 -9.73 4.36
C ILE A 202 6.43 -9.58 5.75
N LEU A 203 7.59 -8.90 5.83
CA LEU A 203 8.33 -8.75 7.08
C LEU A 203 7.75 -7.63 7.95
N PRO A 204 7.64 -7.85 9.27
CA PRO A 204 7.40 -6.77 10.20
C PRO A 204 8.66 -5.91 10.40
N ILE A 205 8.47 -4.60 10.58
CA ILE A 205 9.55 -3.63 10.81
C ILE A 205 10.43 -4.02 12.02
N LYS A 206 9.82 -4.59 13.06
CA LYS A 206 10.52 -4.92 14.32
C LYS A 206 11.52 -6.06 14.24
N LYS A 207 11.53 -6.86 13.16
CA LYS A 207 12.40 -8.04 13.07
C LYS A 207 13.79 -7.77 12.53
N GLU A 208 14.02 -6.63 11.90
CA GLU A 208 15.25 -6.36 11.17
C GLU A 208 15.94 -5.09 11.69
N LYS A 209 17.13 -4.80 11.19
CA LYS A 209 17.90 -3.57 11.43
C LYS A 209 17.10 -2.26 11.15
N THR A 210 15.92 -2.40 10.58
CA THR A 210 14.94 -1.36 10.24
C THR A 210 14.20 -0.78 11.43
N GLN A 211 14.19 -1.43 12.60
CA GLN A 211 13.46 -0.96 13.78
C GLN A 211 13.77 0.50 14.15
N SER A 212 15.03 0.90 14.05
CA SER A 212 15.41 2.29 14.33
C SER A 212 15.04 3.28 13.23
N ALA A 213 14.81 2.79 12.01
CA ALA A 213 14.50 3.64 10.85
C ALA A 213 13.00 3.96 10.73
N LEU A 214 12.13 3.03 11.11
CA LEU A 214 10.69 3.07 10.89
C LEU A 214 9.88 2.88 12.20
N ASN A 215 10.44 3.26 13.35
CA ASN A 215 9.81 3.08 14.65
C ASN A 215 8.56 3.96 14.88
N ASN A 216 8.27 4.86 13.98
CA ASN A 216 7.08 5.71 13.97
C ASN A 216 5.90 5.12 13.20
N PHE A 217 6.05 3.89 12.65
CA PHE A 217 4.96 3.19 11.99
C PHE A 217 4.17 2.33 12.96
N ASP A 218 2.85 2.39 12.85
CA ASP A 218 1.94 1.41 13.43
C ASP A 218 1.96 0.13 12.59
N GLU A 219 2.35 -0.97 13.23
CA GLU A 219 2.47 -2.27 12.57
C GLU A 219 1.22 -3.12 12.74
N PHE A 220 0.67 -3.57 11.61
CA PHE A 220 -0.43 -4.50 11.55
C PHE A 220 0.05 -5.83 10.95
N THR A 221 0.32 -6.80 11.81
CA THR A 221 0.87 -8.11 11.45
C THR A 221 -0.14 -9.24 11.61
N MET A 222 0.23 -10.47 11.28
CA MET A 222 -0.59 -11.66 11.57
C MET A 222 -0.79 -11.87 13.09
N LEU A 223 0.21 -11.49 13.90
CA LEU A 223 0.14 -11.63 15.37
C LEU A 223 -0.53 -10.43 16.06
N SER A 224 -0.49 -9.26 15.43
CA SER A 224 -1.07 -8.02 15.95
C SER A 224 -1.80 -7.28 14.82
N PRO A 225 -2.95 -7.82 14.36
CA PRO A 225 -3.63 -7.29 13.18
C PRO A 225 -4.41 -5.99 13.44
N GLY A 226 -4.66 -5.64 14.70
CA GLY A 226 -5.38 -4.43 15.10
C GLY A 226 -6.73 -4.29 14.40
N ARG A 227 -7.07 -3.07 14.03
CA ARG A 227 -8.31 -2.74 13.29
C ARG A 227 -8.27 -3.21 11.83
N LEU A 228 -7.10 -3.50 11.29
CA LEU A 228 -6.93 -3.95 9.90
C LEU A 228 -7.05 -5.47 9.74
N ALA A 229 -7.47 -6.21 10.78
CA ALA A 229 -7.70 -7.65 10.69
C ALA A 229 -8.60 -8.04 9.50
N PRO A 230 -9.79 -7.44 9.28
CA PRO A 230 -10.68 -7.79 8.19
C PRO A 230 -10.32 -7.16 6.85
N CYS A 231 -9.42 -6.16 6.83
CA CYS A 231 -9.15 -5.37 5.62
C CYS A 231 -8.26 -6.08 4.60
N ILE A 232 -7.46 -7.07 5.01
CA ILE A 232 -6.53 -7.80 4.15
C ILE A 232 -6.71 -9.31 4.36
N GLY A 233 -6.96 -10.03 3.28
CA GLY A 233 -7.43 -11.41 3.31
C GLY A 233 -8.96 -11.48 3.26
N PHE A 234 -9.53 -12.69 3.23
CA PHE A 234 -10.98 -12.88 3.28
C PHE A 234 -11.42 -13.34 4.67
N THR A 235 -12.41 -12.68 5.24
CA THR A 235 -13.00 -13.11 6.53
C THR A 235 -13.84 -14.37 6.37
N GLU A 236 -14.10 -15.07 7.46
CA GLU A 236 -14.96 -16.28 7.44
C GLU A 236 -16.35 -15.97 6.88
N GLU A 237 -16.93 -14.83 7.22
CA GLU A 237 -18.25 -14.40 6.72
C GLU A 237 -18.24 -14.20 5.20
N GLU A 238 -17.21 -13.55 4.67
CA GLU A 238 -17.04 -13.36 3.24
C GLU A 238 -16.88 -14.70 2.50
N VAL A 239 -16.08 -15.63 3.06
CA VAL A 239 -15.91 -16.97 2.47
C VAL A 239 -17.19 -17.78 2.53
N GLN A 240 -17.98 -17.68 3.61
CA GLN A 240 -19.32 -18.29 3.70
C GLN A 240 -20.26 -17.73 2.64
N GLY A 241 -20.25 -16.40 2.45
CA GLY A 241 -21.04 -15.74 1.41
C GLY A 241 -20.67 -16.22 0.01
N LEU A 242 -19.37 -16.32 -0.29
CA LEU A 242 -18.86 -16.86 -1.55
C LEU A 242 -19.24 -18.34 -1.74
N ALA A 243 -19.04 -19.18 -0.71
CA ALA A 243 -19.41 -20.61 -0.77
C ALA A 243 -20.90 -20.78 -1.11
N LYS A 244 -21.77 -19.99 -0.49
CA LYS A 244 -23.20 -19.98 -0.81
C LYS A 244 -23.48 -19.55 -2.25
N ALA A 245 -22.83 -18.47 -2.72
CA ALA A 245 -23.02 -17.96 -4.08
C ALA A 245 -22.58 -18.97 -5.15
N TYR A 246 -21.51 -19.72 -4.87
CA TYR A 246 -20.96 -20.73 -5.77
C TYR A 246 -21.51 -22.16 -5.51
N SER A 247 -22.50 -22.31 -4.60
CA SER A 247 -23.10 -23.58 -4.23
C SER A 247 -22.11 -24.64 -3.72
N LEU A 248 -21.09 -24.19 -2.97
CA LEU A 248 -20.06 -25.05 -2.38
C LEU A 248 -20.29 -25.25 -0.88
N ASP A 249 -19.80 -26.38 -0.36
CA ASP A 249 -19.87 -26.70 1.08
C ASP A 249 -18.75 -25.95 1.83
N PHE A 250 -19.14 -24.92 2.58
CA PHE A 250 -18.20 -24.14 3.40
C PHE A 250 -17.42 -25.02 4.40
N ASN A 251 -18.01 -26.06 4.98
CA ASN A 251 -17.30 -26.92 5.93
C ASN A 251 -16.18 -27.71 5.27
N LYS A 252 -16.33 -28.08 3.99
CA LYS A 252 -15.23 -28.69 3.22
C LYS A 252 -14.13 -27.67 2.99
N ILE A 253 -14.47 -26.44 2.56
CA ILE A 253 -13.51 -25.37 2.35
C ILE A 253 -12.72 -25.10 3.64
N LYS A 254 -13.41 -24.98 4.78
CA LYS A 254 -12.79 -24.74 6.08
C LYS A 254 -11.81 -25.85 6.48
N ARG A 255 -12.11 -27.13 6.19
CA ARG A 255 -11.20 -28.25 6.49
C ARG A 255 -9.91 -28.21 5.67
N TRP A 256 -9.95 -27.76 4.44
CA TRP A 256 -8.80 -27.76 3.54
C TRP A 256 -7.97 -26.47 3.63
N TYR A 257 -8.60 -25.36 3.96
CA TYR A 257 -7.99 -24.03 3.97
C TYR A 257 -8.16 -23.35 5.33
N ASP A 258 -7.94 -24.09 6.40
CA ASP A 258 -8.08 -23.63 7.79
C ASP A 258 -7.58 -22.18 7.94
N GLY A 259 -8.52 -21.28 8.30
CA GLY A 259 -8.25 -19.84 8.34
C GLY A 259 -7.26 -19.48 9.45
N TYR A 260 -6.55 -18.38 9.26
CA TYR A 260 -5.73 -17.81 10.31
C TYR A 260 -6.61 -17.05 11.30
N LEU A 261 -6.53 -17.39 12.58
CA LEU A 261 -7.24 -16.65 13.62
C LEU A 261 -6.50 -15.36 13.94
N LEU A 262 -7.06 -14.21 13.55
CA LEU A 262 -6.56 -12.87 13.81
C LEU A 262 -7.47 -12.18 14.83
N LYS A 263 -7.17 -12.29 16.12
CA LYS A 263 -8.07 -11.91 17.23
C LYS A 263 -9.41 -12.62 17.09
N GLU A 264 -10.50 -11.86 16.88
CA GLU A 264 -11.86 -12.40 16.67
C GLU A 264 -12.16 -12.82 15.23
N TYR A 265 -11.28 -12.51 14.27
CA TYR A 265 -11.49 -12.80 12.84
C TYR A 265 -10.75 -14.06 12.41
N SER A 266 -11.47 -15.00 11.81
CA SER A 266 -10.87 -16.05 10.97
C SER A 266 -10.65 -15.49 9.57
N VAL A 267 -9.39 -15.43 9.11
CA VAL A 267 -9.02 -14.82 7.84
C VAL A 267 -8.37 -15.87 6.93
N TYR A 268 -8.86 -15.95 5.71
CA TYR A 268 -8.45 -16.93 4.71
C TYR A 268 -7.56 -16.29 3.65
N ASN A 269 -6.70 -17.10 3.03
CA ASN A 269 -5.92 -16.69 1.88
C ASN A 269 -6.82 -16.48 0.65
N PRO A 270 -6.95 -15.26 0.10
CA PRO A 270 -7.85 -14.98 -1.01
C PRO A 270 -7.57 -15.85 -2.25
N ARG A 271 -6.30 -16.08 -2.57
CA ARG A 271 -5.92 -16.88 -3.74
C ARG A 271 -6.42 -18.31 -3.65
N ALA A 272 -6.29 -18.91 -2.47
CA ALA A 272 -6.78 -20.27 -2.23
C ALA A 272 -8.31 -20.33 -2.34
N VAL A 273 -9.00 -19.40 -1.68
CA VAL A 273 -10.48 -19.33 -1.72
C VAL A 273 -10.98 -19.11 -3.14
N VAL A 274 -10.45 -18.13 -3.88
CA VAL A 274 -10.85 -17.87 -5.27
C VAL A 274 -10.62 -19.09 -6.15
N SER A 275 -9.49 -19.80 -5.98
CA SER A 275 -9.20 -21.01 -6.75
C SER A 275 -10.28 -22.06 -6.56
N VAL A 276 -10.69 -22.32 -5.32
CA VAL A 276 -11.75 -23.31 -4.99
C VAL A 276 -13.10 -22.87 -5.53
N MET A 277 -13.45 -21.59 -5.36
CA MET A 277 -14.74 -21.07 -5.86
C MET A 277 -14.86 -21.24 -7.38
N LEU A 278 -13.77 -21.05 -8.12
CA LEU A 278 -13.79 -21.13 -9.60
C LEU A 278 -13.61 -22.56 -10.13
N SER A 279 -12.90 -23.45 -9.41
CA SER A 279 -12.73 -24.85 -9.82
C SER A 279 -13.88 -25.76 -9.39
N GLY A 280 -14.57 -25.41 -8.31
CA GLY A 280 -15.61 -26.25 -7.70
C GLY A 280 -15.06 -27.45 -6.92
N GLU A 281 -13.72 -27.52 -6.73
CA GLU A 281 -13.03 -28.63 -6.05
C GLU A 281 -12.29 -28.19 -4.79
#